data_ea28bad9de74f5d4d474b833e2e331bf
#
_entry.id   ea28bad9de74f5d4d474b833e2e331bf
#
_cell.length_a   1.000
_cell.length_b   1.000
_cell.length_c   1.000
_cell.angle_alpha   90.00
_cell.angle_beta   90.00
_cell.angle_gamma   90.00
#
_symmetry.space_group_name_H-M   'P 1'
#
loop_
_entity.id
_entity.type
_entity.pdbx_description
1 polymer ?
#
loop_
_entity_poly.entity_id
_entity_poly.type
_entity_poly.pdbx_seq_one_letter_code
_entity_poly.pdbx_strand_id
1 'polypeptide(L)'
;MEFRPLGQTDLNVSSLCLGTMTWGEQNTEADAFAQIDMAKAAGINFIDTAEMYPVPPRPETYATTEQYIGTYFKSRRDRADWILATKIAGPGNGISHIRNGRPRFNREHIRTALDDSLRRLQTDWIDLYQLHWPERSTNFFGRLGYQHLPDDDFTPLEETLAALDDEVRAGRIRHIGISNETPWGTMKYLQLAETHKWPRAVSIQNPYNLLNRSFEVGLAEISMREQCGLLAYSPLAFGMLSGKYENGACPANARLSLFQRFARYNNPQARAACSRYVALAHQHGLEPAQMALAYVTSRPFVTSNIIGATTLQQLESNIGSLDLTLSNEVLAAIDAIHTAQPNPAP
;
A
#
# COMPACT_ATOMS: atom_id res chain seq x y z
N MET A 1 -19.04 7.38 1.48
CA MET A 1 -17.56 7.52 1.51
C MET A 1 -17.18 8.47 2.64
N GLU A 2 -16.32 8.05 3.54
CA GLU A 2 -15.71 8.91 4.58
C GLU A 2 -14.41 9.48 4.06
N PHE A 3 -14.08 10.72 4.46
CA PHE A 3 -12.78 11.35 4.15
C PHE A 3 -12.01 11.60 5.44
N ARG A 4 -10.70 11.36 5.39
CA ARG A 4 -9.80 11.45 6.54
C ARG A 4 -8.59 12.33 6.20
N PRO A 5 -8.08 13.14 7.14
CA PRO A 5 -6.89 13.95 6.91
C PRO A 5 -5.68 13.05 6.64
N LEU A 6 -4.88 13.39 5.65
CA LEU A 6 -3.60 12.74 5.37
C LEU A 6 -2.51 13.39 6.24
N GLY A 7 -2.29 12.82 7.43
CA GLY A 7 -1.38 13.41 8.40
C GLY A 7 -1.80 14.82 8.82
N GLN A 8 -0.83 15.70 8.98
CA GLN A 8 -1.01 17.12 9.35
C GLN A 8 -1.06 18.02 8.10
N THR A 9 -1.77 17.59 7.05
CA THR A 9 -1.85 18.34 5.78
C THR A 9 -3.27 18.86 5.53
N ASP A 10 -3.41 19.64 4.47
CA ASP A 10 -4.69 20.10 3.93
C ASP A 10 -5.43 19.04 3.09
N LEU A 11 -4.79 17.90 2.82
CA LEU A 11 -5.35 16.83 2.00
C LEU A 11 -6.29 15.94 2.82
N ASN A 12 -7.52 15.78 2.31
CA ASN A 12 -8.48 14.82 2.82
C ASN A 12 -8.64 13.67 1.81
N VAL A 13 -8.20 12.48 2.18
CA VAL A 13 -8.28 11.27 1.35
C VAL A 13 -9.51 10.45 1.70
N SER A 14 -10.08 9.78 0.70
CA SER A 14 -11.13 8.80 0.92
C SER A 14 -10.64 7.64 1.78
N SER A 15 -11.50 7.10 2.64
CA SER A 15 -11.19 5.96 3.53
C SER A 15 -10.81 4.67 2.78
N LEU A 16 -11.16 4.59 1.48
CA LEU A 16 -10.63 3.61 0.53
C LEU A 16 -9.72 4.33 -0.47
N CYS A 17 -8.60 3.69 -0.82
CA CYS A 17 -7.67 4.12 -1.86
C CYS A 17 -7.68 3.11 -3.00
N LEU A 18 -7.69 3.57 -4.25
CA LEU A 18 -7.60 2.70 -5.43
C LEU A 18 -6.14 2.27 -5.64
N GLY A 19 -5.85 1.00 -5.34
CA GLY A 19 -4.55 0.37 -5.60
C GLY A 19 -4.46 -0.16 -7.02
N THR A 20 -3.34 0.03 -7.68
CA THR A 20 -3.19 -0.14 -9.13
C THR A 20 -2.19 -1.22 -9.56
N MET A 21 -1.65 -1.98 -8.62
CA MET A 21 -0.51 -2.89 -8.80
C MET A 21 -0.66 -3.94 -9.91
N THR A 22 -1.89 -4.24 -10.35
CA THR A 22 -2.17 -5.27 -11.36
C THR A 22 -2.28 -4.75 -12.80
N TRP A 23 -2.28 -3.43 -12.99
CA TRP A 23 -2.50 -2.80 -14.30
C TRP A 23 -1.23 -2.83 -15.16
N GLY A 24 -1.32 -3.49 -16.30
CA GLY A 24 -0.20 -3.78 -17.18
C GLY A 24 0.32 -5.22 -17.05
N GLU A 25 -0.18 -6.02 -16.11
CA GLU A 25 0.11 -7.45 -15.97
C GLU A 25 -1.17 -8.28 -16.06
N GLN A 26 -2.11 -8.14 -15.10
CA GLN A 26 -3.39 -8.84 -15.09
C GLN A 26 -4.53 -8.02 -15.73
N ASN A 27 -4.38 -6.71 -15.82
CA ASN A 27 -5.38 -5.79 -16.34
C ASN A 27 -4.82 -4.98 -17.51
N THR A 28 -5.65 -4.76 -18.50
CA THR A 28 -5.38 -3.88 -19.65
C THR A 28 -5.56 -2.41 -19.26
N GLU A 29 -5.17 -1.50 -20.17
CA GLU A 29 -5.43 -0.06 -20.01
C GLU A 29 -6.93 0.25 -19.94
N ALA A 30 -7.75 -0.46 -20.74
CA ALA A 30 -9.20 -0.31 -20.71
C ALA A 30 -9.80 -0.74 -19.36
N ASP A 31 -9.30 -1.84 -18.78
CA ASP A 31 -9.71 -2.27 -17.43
C ASP A 31 -9.33 -1.24 -16.37
N ALA A 32 -8.12 -0.67 -16.47
CA ALA A 32 -7.65 0.39 -15.58
C ALA A 32 -8.57 1.61 -15.63
N PHE A 33 -8.92 2.07 -16.82
CA PHE A 33 -9.83 3.21 -17.01
C PHE A 33 -11.20 2.94 -16.41
N ALA A 34 -11.77 1.76 -16.64
CA ALA A 34 -13.06 1.37 -16.10
C ALA A 34 -13.03 1.31 -14.55
N GLN A 35 -11.91 0.84 -13.96
CA GLN A 35 -11.74 0.83 -12.50
C GLN A 35 -11.60 2.26 -11.93
N ILE A 36 -10.88 3.17 -12.61
CA ILE A 36 -10.78 4.57 -12.19
C ILE A 36 -12.14 5.25 -12.26
N ASP A 37 -12.88 5.07 -13.37
CA ASP A 37 -14.21 5.65 -13.55
C ASP A 37 -15.19 5.16 -12.46
N MET A 38 -15.19 3.85 -12.14
CA MET A 38 -15.99 3.27 -11.05
C MET A 38 -15.60 3.82 -9.68
N ALA A 39 -14.31 3.89 -9.38
CA ALA A 39 -13.80 4.42 -8.11
C ALA A 39 -14.21 5.89 -7.93
N LYS A 40 -14.06 6.71 -8.97
CA LYS A 40 -14.48 8.11 -8.97
C LYS A 40 -15.98 8.26 -8.72
N ALA A 41 -16.80 7.46 -9.42
CA ALA A 41 -18.25 7.46 -9.25
C ALA A 41 -18.69 7.09 -7.81
N ALA A 42 -17.90 6.24 -7.12
CA ALA A 42 -18.11 5.87 -5.72
C ALA A 42 -17.56 6.91 -4.72
N GLY A 43 -16.92 7.99 -5.18
CA GLY A 43 -16.34 9.06 -4.36
C GLY A 43 -14.95 8.77 -3.83
N ILE A 44 -14.22 7.80 -4.40
CA ILE A 44 -12.78 7.62 -4.12
C ILE A 44 -12.03 8.74 -4.83
N ASN A 45 -11.21 9.48 -4.09
CA ASN A 45 -10.36 10.55 -4.59
C ASN A 45 -8.86 10.26 -4.46
N PHE A 46 -8.50 9.08 -4.00
CA PHE A 46 -7.12 8.69 -3.72
C PHE A 46 -6.71 7.46 -4.55
N ILE A 47 -5.63 7.61 -5.32
CA ILE A 47 -5.07 6.56 -6.16
C ILE A 47 -3.60 6.31 -5.80
N ASP A 48 -3.21 5.05 -5.64
CA ASP A 48 -1.86 4.65 -5.27
C ASP A 48 -1.21 3.80 -6.37
N THR A 49 -0.06 4.24 -6.84
CA THR A 49 0.78 3.55 -7.82
C THR A 49 2.25 3.49 -7.36
N ALA A 50 3.17 3.03 -8.21
CA ALA A 50 4.61 3.05 -8.00
C ALA A 50 5.37 2.95 -9.32
N GLU A 51 6.61 3.48 -9.36
CA GLU A 51 7.46 3.39 -10.56
C GLU A 51 7.70 1.95 -11.03
N MET A 52 7.77 1.00 -10.09
CA MET A 52 8.04 -0.40 -10.42
C MET A 52 6.82 -1.20 -10.85
N TYR A 53 5.60 -0.62 -10.77
CA TYR A 53 4.39 -1.36 -11.11
C TYR A 53 4.22 -1.56 -12.62
N PRO A 54 3.63 -2.68 -13.04
CA PRO A 54 2.90 -3.72 -12.27
C PRO A 54 3.78 -4.73 -11.53
N VAL A 55 3.14 -5.58 -10.72
CA VAL A 55 3.80 -6.67 -10.01
C VAL A 55 3.22 -8.01 -10.49
N PRO A 56 4.09 -8.99 -10.81
CA PRO A 56 5.54 -9.06 -10.62
C PRO A 56 6.31 -8.08 -11.51
N PRO A 57 7.39 -7.43 -10.97
CA PRO A 57 8.18 -6.51 -11.77
C PRO A 57 8.93 -7.26 -12.88
N ARG A 58 8.82 -6.76 -14.09
CA ARG A 58 9.49 -7.26 -15.30
C ARG A 58 9.97 -6.10 -16.15
N PRO A 59 11.11 -6.22 -16.86
CA PRO A 59 11.56 -5.15 -17.76
C PRO A 59 10.52 -4.75 -18.81
N GLU A 60 9.76 -5.74 -19.34
CA GLU A 60 8.81 -5.58 -20.43
C GLU A 60 7.57 -4.79 -20.03
N THR A 61 7.16 -4.88 -18.76
CA THR A 61 5.97 -4.21 -18.22
C THR A 61 6.30 -3.07 -17.26
N TYR A 62 7.58 -2.79 -17.07
CA TYR A 62 8.05 -1.75 -16.14
C TYR A 62 7.35 -0.41 -16.34
N ALA A 63 6.83 0.13 -15.25
CA ALA A 63 6.18 1.44 -15.19
C ALA A 63 4.91 1.60 -16.05
N THR A 64 4.37 0.53 -16.63
CA THR A 64 3.15 0.56 -17.44
C THR A 64 1.96 1.10 -16.65
N THR A 65 1.88 0.80 -15.37
CA THR A 65 0.79 1.28 -14.51
C THR A 65 0.74 2.81 -14.44
N GLU A 66 1.89 3.49 -14.25
CA GLU A 66 1.95 4.95 -14.27
C GLU A 66 1.60 5.52 -15.66
N GLN A 67 1.98 4.84 -16.74
CA GLN A 67 1.61 5.25 -18.10
C GLN A 67 0.10 5.21 -18.31
N TYR A 68 -0.59 4.15 -17.88
CA TYR A 68 -2.05 4.04 -17.97
C TYR A 68 -2.76 5.17 -17.21
N ILE A 69 -2.30 5.46 -15.99
CA ILE A 69 -2.84 6.56 -15.17
C ILE A 69 -2.62 7.91 -15.87
N GLY A 70 -1.41 8.15 -16.41
CA GLY A 70 -1.10 9.38 -17.15
C GLY A 70 -1.97 9.56 -18.38
N THR A 71 -2.19 8.48 -19.17
CA THR A 71 -3.10 8.49 -20.33
C THR A 71 -4.54 8.79 -19.91
N TYR A 72 -5.00 8.21 -18.79
CA TYR A 72 -6.32 8.49 -18.21
C TYR A 72 -6.47 9.98 -17.90
N PHE A 73 -5.58 10.55 -17.08
CA PHE A 73 -5.63 11.95 -16.68
C PHE A 73 -5.59 12.91 -17.86
N LYS A 74 -4.74 12.64 -18.85
CA LYS A 74 -4.71 13.44 -20.07
C LYS A 74 -6.04 13.39 -20.84
N SER A 75 -6.66 12.22 -20.92
CA SER A 75 -7.91 12.01 -21.65
C SER A 75 -9.11 12.66 -20.94
N ARG A 76 -9.16 12.57 -19.61
CA ARG A 76 -10.28 13.07 -18.78
C ARG A 76 -10.11 14.52 -18.35
N ARG A 77 -8.87 15.02 -18.29
CA ARG A 77 -8.52 16.38 -17.81
C ARG A 77 -8.97 16.64 -16.37
N ASP A 78 -8.93 15.61 -15.54
CA ASP A 78 -9.42 15.61 -14.16
C ASP A 78 -8.33 15.29 -13.12
N ARG A 79 -7.05 15.47 -13.47
CA ARG A 79 -5.92 15.23 -12.57
C ARG A 79 -6.06 15.92 -11.22
N ALA A 80 -6.64 17.12 -11.19
CA ALA A 80 -6.81 17.91 -9.99
C ALA A 80 -7.88 17.36 -9.03
N ASP A 81 -8.77 16.48 -9.49
CA ASP A 81 -9.79 15.83 -8.67
C ASP A 81 -9.21 14.67 -7.84
N TRP A 82 -7.97 14.27 -8.14
CA TRP A 82 -7.32 13.12 -7.55
C TRP A 82 -6.15 13.51 -6.65
N ILE A 83 -6.06 12.84 -5.50
CA ILE A 83 -4.84 12.76 -4.72
C ILE A 83 -4.04 11.57 -5.25
N LEU A 84 -2.90 11.86 -5.89
CA LEU A 84 -2.07 10.86 -6.55
C LEU A 84 -0.85 10.53 -5.70
N ALA A 85 -0.73 9.25 -5.33
CA ALA A 85 0.46 8.71 -4.69
C ALA A 85 1.26 7.85 -5.67
N THR A 86 2.59 8.06 -5.71
CA THR A 86 3.53 7.11 -6.33
C THR A 86 4.74 6.89 -5.44
N LYS A 87 5.66 6.00 -5.85
CA LYS A 87 6.76 5.54 -5.00
C LYS A 87 8.04 5.34 -5.77
N ILE A 88 9.17 5.73 -5.19
CA ILE A 88 10.49 5.32 -5.65
C ILE A 88 10.85 3.93 -5.09
N ALA A 89 11.32 3.02 -5.94
CA ALA A 89 11.76 1.69 -5.55
C ALA A 89 13.10 1.75 -4.78
N GLY A 90 13.18 1.01 -3.67
CA GLY A 90 14.42 0.75 -2.96
C GLY A 90 15.26 -0.36 -3.62
N PRO A 91 16.41 -0.74 -3.03
CA PRO A 91 17.25 -1.81 -3.52
C PRO A 91 16.58 -3.19 -3.35
N GLY A 92 16.90 -4.14 -4.24
CA GLY A 92 16.37 -5.48 -4.13
C GLY A 92 16.56 -6.36 -5.36
N ASN A 93 16.24 -7.64 -5.19
CA ASN A 93 16.29 -8.61 -6.27
C ASN A 93 15.08 -8.49 -7.20
N GLY A 94 15.28 -8.78 -8.49
CA GLY A 94 14.19 -8.77 -9.49
C GLY A 94 13.85 -7.40 -10.05
N ILE A 95 14.65 -6.37 -9.76
CA ILE A 95 14.51 -5.00 -10.28
C ILE A 95 15.77 -4.50 -10.97
N SER A 96 16.53 -5.41 -11.60
CA SER A 96 17.79 -5.09 -12.29
C SER A 96 17.66 -4.04 -13.41
N HIS A 97 16.46 -3.87 -13.94
CA HIS A 97 16.12 -2.87 -14.95
C HIS A 97 15.88 -1.46 -14.37
N ILE A 98 15.80 -1.32 -13.05
CA ILE A 98 15.60 -0.02 -12.39
C ILE A 98 16.96 0.50 -11.95
N ARG A 99 17.38 1.68 -12.45
CA ARG A 99 18.66 2.35 -12.11
C ARG A 99 19.85 1.38 -12.08
N ASN A 100 20.01 0.60 -13.19
CA ASN A 100 21.09 -0.39 -13.37
C ASN A 100 21.14 -1.45 -12.26
N GLY A 101 20.01 -1.80 -11.65
CA GLY A 101 19.91 -2.82 -10.61
C GLY A 101 20.40 -2.38 -9.22
N ARG A 102 20.73 -1.11 -9.04
CA ARG A 102 21.24 -0.54 -7.79
C ARG A 102 20.47 0.72 -7.39
N PRO A 103 19.13 0.66 -7.26
CA PRO A 103 18.37 1.81 -6.82
C PRO A 103 18.76 2.21 -5.39
N ARG A 104 18.91 3.50 -5.16
CA ARG A 104 19.21 4.12 -3.86
C ARG A 104 18.31 5.32 -3.62
N PHE A 105 18.30 5.83 -2.39
CA PHE A 105 17.53 7.01 -2.05
C PHE A 105 18.40 8.28 -1.96
N ASN A 106 19.51 8.30 -2.71
CA ASN A 106 20.33 9.49 -2.85
C ASN A 106 19.64 10.53 -3.76
N ARG A 107 20.15 11.75 -3.73
CA ARG A 107 19.61 12.89 -4.49
C ARG A 107 19.44 12.62 -5.99
N GLU A 108 20.44 12.00 -6.62
CA GLU A 108 20.43 11.70 -8.06
C GLU A 108 19.29 10.73 -8.41
N HIS A 109 19.17 9.62 -7.66
CA HIS A 109 18.17 8.61 -7.94
C HIS A 109 16.74 9.07 -7.61
N ILE A 110 16.56 9.86 -6.54
CA ILE A 110 15.27 10.47 -6.21
C ILE A 110 14.82 11.39 -7.34
N ARG A 111 15.71 12.26 -7.81
CA ARG A 111 15.40 13.18 -8.92
C ARG A 111 15.06 12.45 -10.20
N THR A 112 15.89 11.47 -10.59
CA THR A 112 15.67 10.68 -11.81
C THR A 112 14.34 9.90 -11.74
N ALA A 113 14.04 9.24 -10.62
CA ALA A 113 12.80 8.50 -10.44
C ALA A 113 11.58 9.41 -10.50
N LEU A 114 11.65 10.59 -9.87
CA LEU A 114 10.57 11.57 -9.87
C LEU A 114 10.34 12.15 -11.27
N ASP A 115 11.41 12.56 -11.98
CA ASP A 115 11.32 13.07 -13.36
C ASP A 115 10.65 12.06 -14.28
N ASP A 116 11.02 10.79 -14.16
CA ASP A 116 10.43 9.70 -14.92
C ASP A 116 8.96 9.44 -14.56
N SER A 117 8.61 9.46 -13.27
CA SER A 117 7.23 9.30 -12.81
C SER A 117 6.33 10.44 -13.28
N LEU A 118 6.77 11.70 -13.15
CA LEU A 118 6.03 12.87 -13.64
C LEU A 118 5.76 12.78 -15.15
N ARG A 119 6.78 12.37 -15.92
CA ARG A 119 6.65 12.19 -17.37
C ARG A 119 5.64 11.10 -17.73
N ARG A 120 5.67 9.93 -17.05
CA ARG A 120 4.74 8.81 -17.28
C ARG A 120 3.32 9.15 -16.87
N LEU A 121 3.17 9.78 -15.70
CA LEU A 121 1.89 10.22 -15.15
C LEU A 121 1.31 11.47 -15.84
N GLN A 122 2.09 12.10 -16.74
CA GLN A 122 1.71 13.30 -17.50
C GLN A 122 1.16 14.43 -16.60
N THR A 123 1.87 14.70 -15.52
CA THR A 123 1.53 15.72 -14.51
C THR A 123 2.78 16.44 -14.03
N ASP A 124 2.64 17.66 -13.55
CA ASP A 124 3.75 18.47 -13.04
C ASP A 124 4.01 18.27 -11.55
N TRP A 125 3.11 17.59 -10.83
CA TRP A 125 3.24 17.34 -9.39
C TRP A 125 2.69 15.96 -8.97
N ILE A 126 3.24 15.46 -7.87
CA ILE A 126 2.74 14.30 -7.12
C ILE A 126 2.22 14.78 -5.76
N ASP A 127 1.02 14.34 -5.36
CA ASP A 127 0.46 14.75 -4.07
C ASP A 127 1.13 14.03 -2.90
N LEU A 128 1.45 12.73 -3.05
CA LEU A 128 2.17 11.94 -2.06
C LEU A 128 3.28 11.11 -2.73
N TYR A 129 4.54 11.47 -2.49
CA TYR A 129 5.68 10.70 -2.98
C TYR A 129 6.27 9.82 -1.88
N GLN A 130 6.41 8.52 -2.11
CA GLN A 130 6.71 7.55 -1.07
C GLN A 130 8.04 6.83 -1.31
N LEU A 131 8.81 6.59 -0.24
CA LEU A 131 9.90 5.63 -0.24
C LEU A 131 9.30 4.23 -0.11
N HIS A 132 9.44 3.38 -1.17
CA HIS A 132 8.66 2.15 -1.32
C HIS A 132 8.99 1.07 -0.28
N TRP A 133 10.26 0.98 0.14
CA TRP A 133 10.73 0.17 1.27
C TRP A 133 12.08 0.69 1.74
N PRO A 134 12.51 0.38 2.96
CA PRO A 134 13.82 0.82 3.46
C PRO A 134 14.98 0.40 2.56
N GLU A 135 15.93 1.30 2.34
CA GLU A 135 17.19 0.99 1.65
C GLU A 135 18.09 0.14 2.54
N ARG A 136 18.09 0.40 3.83
CA ARG A 136 18.86 -0.35 4.82
C ARG A 136 18.34 -1.76 5.03
N SER A 137 19.20 -2.64 5.51
CA SER A 137 18.86 -4.03 5.86
C SER A 137 17.95 -4.06 7.10
N THR A 138 16.68 -4.36 6.88
CA THR A 138 15.69 -4.54 7.95
C THR A 138 14.58 -5.51 7.51
N ASN A 139 13.62 -5.78 8.39
CA ASN A 139 12.52 -6.68 8.09
C ASN A 139 11.39 -5.95 7.35
N PHE A 140 11.09 -6.42 6.15
CA PHE A 140 9.92 -6.04 5.35
C PHE A 140 9.52 -7.21 4.44
N PHE A 141 8.35 -7.14 3.82
CA PHE A 141 7.79 -8.16 2.91
C PHE A 141 7.75 -9.59 3.48
N GLY A 142 7.42 -9.72 4.78
CA GLY A 142 7.28 -11.03 5.44
C GLY A 142 8.58 -11.64 5.93
N ARG A 143 9.67 -10.89 5.91
CA ARG A 143 10.93 -11.35 6.51
C ARG A 143 10.82 -11.32 8.03
N LEU A 144 11.12 -12.45 8.66
CA LEU A 144 11.14 -12.62 10.11
C LEU A 144 12.59 -12.67 10.63
N GLY A 145 12.75 -12.23 11.86
CA GLY A 145 14.05 -12.27 12.54
C GLY A 145 15.00 -11.16 12.07
N TYR A 146 15.14 -10.11 12.90
CA TYR A 146 16.06 -9.02 12.62
C TYR A 146 17.52 -9.48 12.80
N GLN A 147 18.34 -9.17 11.81
CA GLN A 147 19.79 -9.36 11.87
C GLN A 147 20.46 -8.01 11.61
N HIS A 148 21.21 -7.53 12.61
CA HIS A 148 21.95 -6.28 12.48
C HIS A 148 23.18 -6.48 11.58
N LEU A 149 23.35 -5.58 10.62
CA LEU A 149 24.55 -5.50 9.77
C LEU A 149 25.30 -4.21 10.15
N PRO A 150 26.46 -4.31 10.85
CA PRO A 150 27.21 -3.13 11.28
C PRO A 150 27.69 -2.24 10.14
N ASP A 151 28.06 -2.86 9.00
CA ASP A 151 28.59 -2.19 7.80
C ASP A 151 27.54 -2.11 6.69
N ASP A 152 26.27 -1.89 7.04
CA ASP A 152 25.17 -1.79 6.08
C ASP A 152 25.33 -0.52 5.20
N ASP A 153 25.50 -0.72 3.89
CA ASP A 153 25.70 0.38 2.93
C ASP A 153 24.36 0.90 2.41
N PHE A 154 23.87 1.96 3.01
CA PHE A 154 22.66 2.66 2.57
C PHE A 154 22.84 4.18 2.60
N THR A 155 22.06 4.90 1.81
CA THR A 155 22.02 6.37 1.86
C THR A 155 21.53 6.82 3.23
N PRO A 156 22.24 7.69 3.95
CA PRO A 156 21.77 8.23 5.22
C PRO A 156 20.36 8.80 5.10
N LEU A 157 19.50 8.50 6.10
CA LEU A 157 18.10 8.97 6.08
C LEU A 157 18.02 10.51 6.00
N GLU A 158 19.01 11.20 6.56
CA GLU A 158 19.14 12.65 6.49
C GLU A 158 19.37 13.14 5.05
N GLU A 159 20.26 12.49 4.29
CA GLU A 159 20.48 12.82 2.86
C GLU A 159 19.23 12.56 2.04
N THR A 160 18.56 11.42 2.28
CA THR A 160 17.29 11.07 1.62
C THR A 160 16.23 12.14 1.87
N LEU A 161 16.06 12.56 3.13
CA LEU A 161 15.06 13.55 3.49
C LEU A 161 15.37 14.94 2.94
N ALA A 162 16.67 15.33 2.93
CA ALA A 162 17.12 16.58 2.31
C ALA A 162 16.85 16.61 0.79
N ALA A 163 17.05 15.46 0.12
CA ALA A 163 16.75 15.35 -1.31
C ALA A 163 15.25 15.47 -1.59
N LEU A 164 14.39 14.91 -0.73
CA LEU A 164 12.94 15.06 -0.84
C LEU A 164 12.49 16.50 -0.53
N ASP A 165 13.12 17.18 0.44
CA ASP A 165 12.85 18.60 0.73
C ASP A 165 13.08 19.49 -0.49
N ASP A 166 14.15 19.25 -1.25
CA ASP A 166 14.41 20.00 -2.49
C ASP A 166 13.26 19.86 -3.49
N GLU A 167 12.69 18.65 -3.63
CA GLU A 167 11.60 18.39 -4.56
C GLU A 167 10.27 18.97 -4.08
N VAL A 168 10.06 19.01 -2.76
CA VAL A 168 8.90 19.71 -2.18
C VAL A 168 9.01 21.22 -2.39
N ARG A 169 10.19 21.82 -2.14
CA ARG A 169 10.42 23.24 -2.40
C ARG A 169 10.31 23.61 -3.87
N ALA A 170 10.65 22.69 -4.77
CA ALA A 170 10.47 22.86 -6.20
C ALA A 170 9.00 22.74 -6.65
N GLY A 171 8.08 22.37 -5.74
CA GLY A 171 6.66 22.19 -6.03
C GLY A 171 6.32 20.93 -6.83
N ARG A 172 7.28 20.01 -7.00
CA ARG A 172 7.08 18.75 -7.74
C ARG A 172 6.47 17.64 -6.89
N ILE A 173 6.67 17.70 -5.57
CA ILE A 173 6.04 16.84 -4.55
C ILE A 173 5.31 17.76 -3.57
N ARG A 174 4.06 17.41 -3.22
CA ARG A 174 3.35 18.15 -2.15
C ARG A 174 3.70 17.59 -0.78
N HIS A 175 3.64 16.28 -0.61
CA HIS A 175 3.91 15.61 0.66
C HIS A 175 4.72 14.33 0.45
N ILE A 176 5.43 13.91 1.49
CA ILE A 176 6.24 12.69 1.49
C ILE A 176 5.61 11.63 2.39
N GLY A 177 5.78 10.36 1.99
CA GLY A 177 5.38 9.19 2.77
C GLY A 177 6.49 8.15 2.82
N ILE A 178 6.35 7.22 3.74
CA ILE A 178 7.24 6.07 3.88
C ILE A 178 6.43 4.78 3.76
N SER A 179 7.08 3.71 3.30
CA SER A 179 6.39 2.43 3.12
C SER A 179 7.28 1.28 3.58
N ASN A 180 6.66 0.22 4.09
CA ASN A 180 7.35 -0.94 4.65
C ASN A 180 8.37 -0.56 5.75
N GLU A 181 8.09 0.55 6.42
CA GLU A 181 9.00 1.13 7.38
C GLU A 181 8.78 0.54 8.79
N THR A 182 9.84 0.56 9.57
CA THR A 182 9.87 0.09 10.96
C THR A 182 9.58 1.24 11.93
N PRO A 183 9.24 0.96 13.21
CA PRO A 183 9.12 2.00 14.23
C PRO A 183 10.35 2.89 14.35
N TRP A 184 11.56 2.28 14.30
CA TRP A 184 12.81 3.05 14.37
C TRP A 184 12.96 4.01 13.21
N GLY A 185 12.78 3.54 11.96
CA GLY A 185 12.95 4.39 10.79
C GLY A 185 11.88 5.48 10.70
N THR A 186 10.63 5.16 11.06
CA THR A 186 9.55 6.15 11.15
C THR A 186 9.91 7.28 12.10
N MET A 187 10.28 6.97 13.35
CA MET A 187 10.65 7.98 14.33
C MET A 187 11.91 8.76 13.92
N LYS A 188 12.86 8.09 13.25
CA LYS A 188 14.07 8.76 12.77
C LYS A 188 13.78 9.79 11.67
N TYR A 189 12.90 9.46 10.70
CA TYR A 189 12.45 10.45 9.69
C TYR A 189 11.71 11.62 10.31
N LEU A 190 10.82 11.36 11.26
CA LEU A 190 10.07 12.42 11.96
C LEU A 190 11.01 13.33 12.77
N GLN A 191 11.97 12.76 13.50
CA GLN A 191 12.97 13.51 14.25
C GLN A 191 13.85 14.40 13.34
N LEU A 192 14.32 13.85 12.21
CA LEU A 192 15.12 14.61 11.24
C LEU A 192 14.31 15.75 10.64
N ALA A 193 13.06 15.52 10.27
CA ALA A 193 12.16 16.54 9.77
C ALA A 193 12.00 17.70 10.76
N GLU A 194 11.81 17.41 12.04
CA GLU A 194 11.69 18.41 13.09
C GLU A 194 13.00 19.19 13.30
N THR A 195 14.12 18.48 13.35
CA THR A 195 15.46 19.06 13.58
C THR A 195 15.83 20.05 12.48
N HIS A 196 15.59 19.68 11.22
CA HIS A 196 16.00 20.48 10.05
C HIS A 196 14.91 21.38 9.50
N LYS A 197 13.69 21.30 10.05
CA LYS A 197 12.49 21.98 9.52
C LYS A 197 12.15 21.56 8.07
N TRP A 198 12.39 20.30 7.78
CA TRP A 198 12.04 19.66 6.52
C TRP A 198 10.62 19.06 6.56
N PRO A 199 10.05 18.68 5.39
CA PRO A 199 8.75 18.02 5.33
C PRO A 199 8.72 16.75 6.18
N ARG A 200 7.67 16.58 6.97
CA ARG A 200 7.41 15.34 7.73
C ARG A 200 6.87 14.27 6.81
N ALA A 201 7.18 13.00 7.09
CA ALA A 201 6.41 11.90 6.55
C ALA A 201 4.97 11.98 7.07
N VAL A 202 3.99 12.03 6.17
CA VAL A 202 2.58 12.22 6.50
C VAL A 202 1.81 10.90 6.58
N SER A 203 2.41 9.80 6.09
CA SER A 203 1.81 8.46 6.09
C SER A 203 2.86 7.36 6.14
N ILE A 204 2.43 6.21 6.65
CA ILE A 204 3.17 4.94 6.63
C ILE A 204 2.34 3.97 5.78
N GLN A 205 2.86 3.50 4.65
CA GLN A 205 2.17 2.48 3.85
C GLN A 205 2.74 1.09 4.16
N ASN A 206 2.06 0.33 5.01
CA ASN A 206 2.50 -0.99 5.48
C ASN A 206 1.39 -2.05 5.31
N PRO A 207 1.75 -3.36 5.31
CA PRO A 207 0.74 -4.41 5.26
C PRO A 207 -0.11 -4.40 6.53
N TYR A 208 -1.42 -4.52 6.36
CA TYR A 208 -2.32 -4.70 7.49
C TYR A 208 -3.59 -5.44 7.07
N ASN A 209 -3.86 -6.56 7.72
CA ASN A 209 -5.03 -7.41 7.48
C ASN A 209 -5.23 -8.40 8.64
N LEU A 210 -6.28 -9.19 8.62
CA LEU A 210 -6.60 -10.15 9.68
C LEU A 210 -5.53 -11.24 9.91
N LEU A 211 -4.65 -11.52 8.91
CA LEU A 211 -3.53 -12.46 9.03
C LEU A 211 -2.21 -11.78 9.43
N ASN A 212 -2.17 -10.44 9.38
CA ASN A 212 -1.00 -9.64 9.74
C ASN A 212 -1.44 -8.34 10.43
N ARG A 213 -1.44 -8.36 11.74
CA ARG A 213 -1.71 -7.20 12.61
C ARG A 213 -0.44 -6.66 13.29
N SER A 214 0.74 -7.00 12.75
CA SER A 214 2.03 -6.59 13.33
C SER A 214 2.20 -5.07 13.45
N PHE A 215 1.50 -4.29 12.62
CA PHE A 215 1.46 -2.82 12.73
C PHE A 215 0.96 -2.34 14.11
N GLU A 216 0.08 -3.08 14.76
CA GLU A 216 -0.46 -2.76 16.08
C GLU A 216 0.59 -2.84 17.20
N VAL A 217 1.70 -3.56 16.98
CA VAL A 217 2.71 -3.80 18.04
C VAL A 217 3.51 -2.54 18.37
N GLY A 218 3.72 -1.64 17.42
CA GLY A 218 4.50 -0.41 17.68
C GLY A 218 4.12 0.76 16.78
N LEU A 219 3.80 0.52 15.52
CA LEU A 219 3.52 1.59 14.56
C LEU A 219 2.14 2.23 14.75
N ALA A 220 1.14 1.51 15.27
CA ALA A 220 -0.18 2.07 15.52
C ALA A 220 -0.16 3.22 16.52
N GLU A 221 0.60 3.08 17.64
CA GLU A 221 0.76 4.17 18.59
C GLU A 221 1.47 5.37 17.97
N ILE A 222 2.55 5.13 17.21
CA ILE A 222 3.26 6.19 16.46
C ILE A 222 2.30 6.89 15.51
N SER A 223 1.52 6.15 14.73
CA SER A 223 0.56 6.72 13.79
C SER A 223 -0.43 7.67 14.46
N MET A 224 -0.95 7.29 15.62
CA MET A 224 -1.92 8.10 16.38
C MET A 224 -1.28 9.33 17.02
N ARG A 225 -0.11 9.16 17.67
CA ARG A 225 0.55 10.25 18.40
C ARG A 225 1.23 11.26 17.47
N GLU A 226 1.86 10.76 16.41
CA GLU A 226 2.59 11.59 15.46
C GLU A 226 1.74 12.05 14.27
N GLN A 227 0.46 11.66 14.22
CA GLN A 227 -0.43 11.96 13.09
C GLN A 227 0.20 11.58 11.74
N CYS A 228 0.78 10.38 11.68
CA CYS A 228 1.37 9.77 10.49
C CYS A 228 0.65 8.45 10.23
N GLY A 229 -0.55 8.52 9.67
CA GLY A 229 -1.50 7.42 9.61
C GLY A 229 -1.13 6.31 8.64
N LEU A 230 -1.75 5.14 8.83
CA LEU A 230 -1.53 3.97 7.98
C LEU A 230 -2.31 4.07 6.67
N LEU A 231 -1.61 3.87 5.56
CA LEU A 231 -2.16 3.45 4.28
C LEU A 231 -2.03 1.92 4.22
N ALA A 232 -3.12 1.21 4.54
CA ALA A 232 -3.09 -0.24 4.69
C ALA A 232 -3.07 -0.93 3.33
N TYR A 233 -1.99 -1.64 2.98
CA TYR A 233 -1.97 -2.45 1.77
C TYR A 233 -2.19 -3.94 2.05
N SER A 234 -2.59 -4.70 1.03
CA SER A 234 -2.96 -6.13 1.10
C SER A 234 -4.05 -6.45 2.15
N PRO A 235 -5.13 -5.66 2.25
CA PRO A 235 -6.16 -5.89 3.28
C PRO A 235 -6.86 -7.26 3.15
N LEU A 236 -6.84 -7.85 1.94
CA LEU A 236 -7.36 -9.20 1.67
C LEU A 236 -6.28 -10.29 1.66
N ALA A 237 -5.04 -10.00 2.14
CA ALA A 237 -3.96 -10.99 2.20
C ALA A 237 -3.77 -11.73 0.85
N PHE A 238 -3.58 -10.99 -0.25
CA PHE A 238 -3.50 -11.50 -1.63
C PHE A 238 -4.74 -12.29 -2.08
N GLY A 239 -5.89 -12.01 -1.48
CA GLY A 239 -7.17 -12.66 -1.76
C GLY A 239 -7.45 -13.90 -0.91
N MET A 240 -6.60 -14.25 0.05
CA MET A 240 -6.87 -15.35 0.98
C MET A 240 -8.16 -15.10 1.77
N LEU A 241 -8.32 -13.91 2.32
CA LEU A 241 -9.45 -13.53 3.17
C LEU A 241 -10.79 -13.39 2.42
N SER A 242 -10.81 -13.58 1.10
CA SER A 242 -12.09 -13.72 0.37
C SER A 242 -12.66 -15.13 0.40
N GLY A 243 -11.96 -16.11 0.96
CA GLY A 243 -12.37 -17.52 0.97
C GLY A 243 -12.16 -18.27 -0.34
N LYS A 244 -11.77 -17.62 -1.44
CA LYS A 244 -11.66 -18.26 -2.76
C LYS A 244 -10.62 -19.37 -2.88
N TYR A 245 -9.74 -19.51 -1.90
CA TYR A 245 -8.72 -20.59 -1.82
C TYR A 245 -9.04 -21.66 -0.78
N GLU A 246 -10.24 -21.60 -0.16
CA GLU A 246 -10.67 -22.60 0.80
C GLU A 246 -10.78 -23.99 0.15
N ASN A 247 -10.61 -25.04 0.98
CA ASN A 247 -10.66 -26.43 0.55
C ASN A 247 -9.67 -26.79 -0.58
N GLY A 248 -8.54 -26.06 -0.68
CA GLY A 248 -7.53 -26.27 -1.69
C GLY A 248 -7.88 -25.74 -3.09
N ALA A 249 -8.93 -24.91 -3.21
CA ALA A 249 -9.29 -24.30 -4.48
C ALA A 249 -8.17 -23.40 -5.02
N CYS A 250 -7.95 -23.44 -6.34
CA CYS A 250 -6.95 -22.66 -7.06
C CYS A 250 -7.58 -22.03 -8.31
N PRO A 251 -8.37 -20.97 -8.18
CA PRO A 251 -8.99 -20.31 -9.33
C PRO A 251 -7.94 -19.85 -10.34
N ALA A 252 -8.13 -20.18 -11.63
CA ALA A 252 -7.11 -20.04 -12.68
C ALA A 252 -6.51 -18.62 -12.79
N ASN A 253 -7.35 -17.59 -12.64
CA ASN A 253 -6.94 -16.18 -12.76
C ASN A 253 -6.61 -15.51 -11.41
N ALA A 254 -6.52 -16.30 -10.34
CA ALA A 254 -6.24 -15.77 -9.02
C ALA A 254 -4.72 -15.60 -8.78
N ARG A 255 -4.34 -14.59 -8.01
CA ARG A 255 -2.93 -14.19 -7.79
C ARG A 255 -2.04 -15.34 -7.33
N LEU A 256 -2.47 -16.14 -6.35
CA LEU A 256 -1.67 -17.27 -5.84
C LEU A 256 -1.56 -18.42 -6.83
N SER A 257 -2.53 -18.57 -7.76
CA SER A 257 -2.48 -19.55 -8.83
C SER A 257 -1.54 -19.14 -9.94
N LEU A 258 -1.49 -17.82 -10.27
CA LEU A 258 -0.66 -17.28 -11.34
C LEU A 258 0.81 -17.08 -10.93
N PHE A 259 1.07 -16.70 -9.68
CA PHE A 259 2.39 -16.22 -9.26
C PHE A 259 2.85 -16.87 -7.95
N GLN A 260 3.77 -17.82 -8.03
CA GLN A 260 4.34 -18.53 -6.88
C GLN A 260 5.06 -17.61 -5.87
N ARG A 261 5.55 -16.44 -6.31
CA ARG A 261 6.24 -15.47 -5.44
C ARG A 261 5.35 -14.90 -4.33
N PHE A 262 4.03 -14.93 -4.48
CA PHE A 262 3.10 -14.42 -3.47
C PHE A 262 2.79 -15.45 -2.37
N ALA A 263 3.85 -16.04 -1.78
CA ALA A 263 3.72 -17.10 -0.79
C ALA A 263 3.44 -16.64 0.65
N ARG A 264 3.66 -15.32 0.97
CA ARG A 264 3.59 -14.78 2.33
C ARG A 264 2.34 -15.26 3.09
N TYR A 265 1.16 -15.09 2.52
CA TYR A 265 -0.11 -15.43 3.15
C TYR A 265 -0.59 -16.86 2.88
N ASN A 266 0.25 -17.70 2.26
CA ASN A 266 -0.10 -19.05 1.83
C ASN A 266 0.59 -20.17 2.65
N ASN A 267 1.11 -19.86 3.83
CA ASN A 267 1.68 -20.84 4.74
C ASN A 267 0.56 -21.59 5.50
N PRO A 268 0.85 -22.78 6.12
CA PRO A 268 -0.17 -23.57 6.82
C PRO A 268 -0.88 -22.81 7.94
N GLN A 269 -0.16 -21.98 8.71
CA GLN A 269 -0.72 -21.20 9.81
C GLN A 269 -1.69 -20.14 9.29
N ALA A 270 -1.33 -19.43 8.22
CA ALA A 270 -2.19 -18.45 7.58
C ALA A 270 -3.46 -19.08 7.01
N ARG A 271 -3.35 -20.25 6.38
CA ARG A 271 -4.53 -21.00 5.89
C ARG A 271 -5.47 -21.38 7.03
N ALA A 272 -4.95 -21.95 8.13
CA ALA A 272 -5.76 -22.31 9.28
C ALA A 272 -6.48 -21.10 9.91
N ALA A 273 -5.81 -19.97 10.06
CA ALA A 273 -6.42 -18.73 10.55
C ALA A 273 -7.46 -18.19 9.55
N CYS A 274 -7.15 -18.20 8.25
CA CYS A 274 -8.04 -17.75 7.19
C CYS A 274 -9.37 -18.53 7.22
N SER A 275 -9.33 -19.86 7.29
CA SER A 275 -10.54 -20.69 7.37
C SER A 275 -11.42 -20.32 8.56
N ARG A 276 -10.81 -19.95 9.71
CA ARG A 276 -11.56 -19.47 10.90
C ARG A 276 -12.25 -18.13 10.64
N TYR A 277 -11.56 -17.17 9.98
CA TYR A 277 -12.15 -15.87 9.63
C TYR A 277 -13.28 -16.05 8.59
N VAL A 278 -13.09 -16.89 7.58
CA VAL A 278 -14.13 -17.20 6.57
C VAL A 278 -15.35 -17.84 7.23
N ALA A 279 -15.14 -18.81 8.12
CA ALA A 279 -16.23 -19.44 8.86
C ALA A 279 -16.97 -18.42 9.75
N LEU A 280 -16.25 -17.53 10.44
CA LEU A 280 -16.85 -16.46 11.24
C LEU A 280 -17.74 -15.54 10.38
N ALA A 281 -17.25 -15.13 9.21
CA ALA A 281 -18.05 -14.30 8.31
C ALA A 281 -19.36 -15.00 7.92
N HIS A 282 -19.30 -16.26 7.50
CA HIS A 282 -20.50 -17.02 7.12
C HIS A 282 -21.45 -17.24 8.30
N GLN A 283 -20.96 -17.46 9.53
CA GLN A 283 -21.81 -17.59 10.73
C GLN A 283 -22.64 -16.34 11.01
N HIS A 284 -22.12 -15.19 10.63
CA HIS A 284 -22.82 -13.89 10.80
C HIS A 284 -23.48 -13.39 9.52
N GLY A 285 -23.58 -14.22 8.47
CA GLY A 285 -24.21 -13.85 7.19
C GLY A 285 -23.45 -12.75 6.43
N LEU A 286 -22.12 -12.64 6.66
CA LEU A 286 -21.25 -11.66 6.05
C LEU A 286 -20.48 -12.28 4.87
N GLU A 287 -20.16 -11.45 3.88
CA GLU A 287 -19.21 -11.79 2.83
C GLU A 287 -17.78 -11.66 3.41
N PRO A 288 -16.93 -12.72 3.32
CA PRO A 288 -15.62 -12.73 3.98
C PRO A 288 -14.70 -11.56 3.58
N ALA A 289 -14.64 -11.21 2.30
CA ALA A 289 -13.80 -10.09 1.84
C ALA A 289 -14.30 -8.76 2.40
N GLN A 290 -15.63 -8.52 2.42
CA GLN A 290 -16.19 -7.31 2.97
C GLN A 290 -15.97 -7.20 4.48
N MET A 291 -16.11 -8.31 5.23
CA MET A 291 -15.77 -8.34 6.67
C MET A 291 -14.31 -7.95 6.90
N ALA A 292 -13.38 -8.53 6.14
CA ALA A 292 -11.96 -8.23 6.27
C ALA A 292 -11.64 -6.77 5.92
N LEU A 293 -12.23 -6.21 4.87
CA LEU A 293 -12.05 -4.81 4.47
C LEU A 293 -12.66 -3.84 5.49
N ALA A 294 -13.89 -4.10 5.95
CA ALA A 294 -14.57 -3.30 6.97
C ALA A 294 -13.75 -3.27 8.28
N TYR A 295 -13.19 -4.42 8.68
CA TYR A 295 -12.29 -4.48 9.84
C TYR A 295 -11.09 -3.53 9.67
N VAL A 296 -10.36 -3.62 8.56
CA VAL A 296 -9.19 -2.75 8.30
C VAL A 296 -9.60 -1.29 8.29
N THR A 297 -10.64 -0.94 7.54
CA THR A 297 -11.10 0.45 7.40
C THR A 297 -11.57 1.06 8.72
N SER A 298 -12.11 0.24 9.64
CA SER A 298 -12.60 0.71 10.96
C SER A 298 -11.50 1.05 11.97
N ARG A 299 -10.23 0.73 11.70
CA ARG A 299 -9.16 0.98 12.67
C ARG A 299 -8.78 2.46 12.73
N PRO A 300 -8.65 3.06 13.94
CA PRO A 300 -8.44 4.51 14.08
C PRO A 300 -7.10 4.99 13.52
N PHE A 301 -6.09 4.12 13.47
CA PHE A 301 -4.78 4.42 12.90
C PHE A 301 -4.72 4.26 11.36
N VAL A 302 -5.77 3.74 10.72
CA VAL A 302 -5.85 3.60 9.25
C VAL A 302 -6.43 4.87 8.65
N THR A 303 -5.62 5.61 7.91
CA THR A 303 -6.05 6.78 7.14
C THR A 303 -6.82 6.34 5.91
N SER A 304 -6.29 5.39 5.14
CA SER A 304 -6.94 4.86 3.96
C SER A 304 -6.58 3.40 3.73
N ASN A 305 -7.56 2.60 3.32
CA ASN A 305 -7.41 1.19 3.02
C ASN A 305 -7.22 1.01 1.51
N ILE A 306 -6.05 0.54 1.07
CA ILE A 306 -5.69 0.37 -0.34
C ILE A 306 -6.32 -0.92 -0.85
N ILE A 307 -7.42 -0.77 -1.58
CA ILE A 307 -8.13 -1.87 -2.22
C ILE A 307 -7.59 -2.11 -3.63
N GLY A 308 -7.51 -3.38 -4.04
CA GLY A 308 -7.14 -3.77 -5.40
C GLY A 308 -8.11 -4.80 -5.96
N ALA A 309 -8.35 -4.73 -7.26
CA ALA A 309 -9.24 -5.66 -7.96
C ALA A 309 -8.68 -6.01 -9.33
N THR A 310 -9.02 -7.20 -9.83
CA THR A 310 -8.75 -7.60 -11.22
C THR A 310 -10.01 -7.61 -12.09
N THR A 311 -11.19 -7.40 -11.48
CA THR A 311 -12.47 -7.24 -12.18
C THR A 311 -13.29 -6.12 -11.55
N LEU A 312 -14.20 -5.52 -12.31
CA LEU A 312 -15.12 -4.49 -11.79
C LEU A 312 -16.03 -5.03 -10.67
N GLN A 313 -16.46 -6.30 -10.78
CA GLN A 313 -17.26 -6.95 -9.74
C GLN A 313 -16.51 -7.04 -8.41
N GLN A 314 -15.21 -7.36 -8.44
CA GLN A 314 -14.39 -7.35 -7.22
C GLN A 314 -14.25 -5.93 -6.65
N LEU A 315 -14.06 -4.93 -7.52
CA LEU A 315 -13.97 -3.54 -7.08
C LEU A 315 -15.28 -3.05 -6.45
N GLU A 316 -16.40 -3.34 -7.06
CA GLU A 316 -17.74 -3.05 -6.53
C GLU A 316 -17.95 -3.70 -5.15
N SER A 317 -17.65 -4.99 -5.02
CA SER A 317 -17.71 -5.70 -3.73
C SER A 317 -16.79 -5.07 -2.67
N ASN A 318 -15.57 -4.71 -3.06
CA ASN A 318 -14.63 -4.04 -2.14
C ASN A 318 -15.15 -2.68 -1.68
N ILE A 319 -15.73 -1.88 -2.57
CA ILE A 319 -16.35 -0.59 -2.24
C ILE A 319 -17.57 -0.79 -1.32
N GLY A 320 -18.38 -1.81 -1.57
CA GLY A 320 -19.53 -2.17 -0.74
C GLY A 320 -19.18 -2.51 0.71
N SER A 321 -17.90 -2.78 1.02
CA SER A 321 -17.45 -2.97 2.41
C SER A 321 -17.65 -1.75 3.30
N LEU A 322 -17.82 -0.56 2.73
CA LEU A 322 -18.10 0.69 3.47
C LEU A 322 -19.50 0.72 4.10
N ASP A 323 -20.44 -0.04 3.55
CA ASP A 323 -21.81 -0.13 4.06
C ASP A 323 -21.92 -1.10 5.25
N LEU A 324 -20.82 -1.82 5.55
CA LEU A 324 -20.76 -2.82 6.60
C LEU A 324 -20.19 -2.26 7.89
N THR A 325 -21.00 -2.22 8.93
CA THR A 325 -20.56 -1.98 10.31
C THR A 325 -20.48 -3.31 11.06
N LEU A 326 -19.29 -3.67 11.52
CA LEU A 326 -19.09 -4.92 12.27
C LEU A 326 -19.65 -4.78 13.70
N SER A 327 -20.45 -5.76 14.12
CA SER A 327 -20.95 -5.81 15.50
C SER A 327 -19.84 -6.05 16.52
N ASN A 328 -20.06 -5.67 17.77
CA ASN A 328 -19.12 -5.96 18.85
C ASN A 328 -18.84 -7.47 19.01
N GLU A 329 -19.83 -8.31 18.73
CA GLU A 329 -19.67 -9.77 18.74
C GLU A 329 -18.70 -10.25 17.68
N VAL A 330 -18.83 -9.76 16.44
CA VAL A 330 -17.90 -10.07 15.34
C VAL A 330 -16.50 -9.57 15.66
N LEU A 331 -16.36 -8.33 16.16
CA LEU A 331 -15.07 -7.77 16.56
C LEU A 331 -14.39 -8.60 17.66
N ALA A 332 -15.13 -9.00 18.69
CA ALA A 332 -14.61 -9.85 19.76
C ALA A 332 -14.18 -11.25 19.24
N ALA A 333 -14.95 -11.84 18.32
CA ALA A 333 -14.60 -13.09 17.70
C ALA A 333 -13.35 -12.99 16.81
N ILE A 334 -13.19 -11.89 16.06
CA ILE A 334 -11.95 -11.57 15.30
C ILE A 334 -10.76 -11.50 16.25
N ASP A 335 -10.89 -10.81 17.38
CA ASP A 335 -9.82 -10.68 18.36
C ASP A 335 -9.49 -12.02 19.04
N ALA A 336 -10.47 -12.86 19.31
CA ALA A 336 -10.26 -14.22 19.85
C ALA A 336 -9.47 -15.10 18.85
N ILE A 337 -9.77 -15.01 17.55
CA ILE A 337 -9.00 -15.75 16.51
C ILE A 337 -7.56 -15.24 16.49
N HIS A 338 -7.36 -13.94 16.52
CA HIS A 338 -6.02 -13.33 16.53
C HIS A 338 -5.22 -13.69 17.80
N THR A 339 -5.85 -13.65 18.95
CA THR A 339 -5.20 -14.03 20.23
C THR A 339 -4.75 -15.49 20.26
N ALA A 340 -5.56 -16.38 19.70
CA ALA A 340 -5.21 -17.80 19.61
C ALA A 340 -4.07 -18.07 18.61
N GLN A 341 -3.88 -17.21 17.59
CA GLN A 341 -2.86 -17.37 16.56
C GLN A 341 -2.43 -15.99 16.02
N PRO A 342 -1.60 -15.26 16.79
CA PRO A 342 -1.20 -13.89 16.40
C PRO A 342 -0.30 -13.90 15.17
N ASN A 343 -0.59 -12.98 14.25
CA ASN A 343 0.21 -12.69 13.04
C ASN A 343 0.72 -13.94 12.30
N PRO A 344 -0.16 -14.83 11.80
CA PRO A 344 0.27 -16.07 11.16
C PRO A 344 1.02 -15.84 9.83
N ALA A 345 1.00 -14.61 9.31
CA ALA A 345 1.66 -14.22 8.06
C ALA A 345 2.16 -12.76 8.10
N PRO A 346 3.10 -12.45 8.98
CA PRO A 346 3.61 -11.08 9.19
C PRO A 346 4.41 -10.54 8.02
#